data_824dccc5074e6717bbcc78c9f9db5835
#
_entry.id   824dccc5074e6717bbcc78c9f9db5835
#
_cell.length_a   1.000
_cell.length_b   1.000
_cell.length_c   1.000
_cell.angle_alpha   90.00
_cell.angle_beta   90.00
_cell.angle_gamma   90.00
#
_symmetry.space_group_name_H-M   'P 1'
#
loop_
_entity.id
_entity.type
_entity.pdbx_description
1 polymer ?
#
loop_
_entity_poly.entity_id
_entity_poly.type
_entity_poly.pdbx_seq_one_letter_code
_entity_poly.pdbx_strand_id
1 'polypeptide(L)'
;HSVTLHGCTIGNRVLVGIGAIVLDGAVVEDDVMIAAGSVVPPGKRLESGGLYMGNPVRRVREVTEAEKARIPTMAGFYIDLKDEYRDLPPPAA
;
A
#
# COMPACT_ATOMS: atom_id res chain seq x y z
N HIS A 1 -4.66 11.73 -2.11
CA HIS A 1 -4.92 11.46 -3.36
C HIS A 1 -4.03 11.81 -4.51
N SER A 2 -2.77 11.76 -4.32
CA SER A 2 -1.84 11.71 -5.40
C SER A 2 -1.19 10.35 -5.36
N VAL A 3 -1.93 9.38 -5.81
CA VAL A 3 -1.43 8.01 -5.92
C VAL A 3 -1.33 7.68 -7.40
N THR A 4 -0.22 7.12 -7.81
CA THR A 4 -0.02 6.72 -9.20
C THR A 4 -0.04 5.21 -9.29
N LEU A 5 -1.01 4.68 -10.01
CA LEU A 5 -1.13 3.26 -10.30
C LEU A 5 -1.02 3.10 -11.80
N HIS A 6 -0.01 2.39 -12.26
CA HIS A 6 0.30 2.34 -13.68
C HIS A 6 0.56 0.90 -14.10
N GLY A 7 -0.43 0.30 -14.77
CA GLY A 7 -0.28 -1.04 -15.32
C GLY A 7 -0.05 -2.13 -14.28
N CYS A 8 -0.58 -1.97 -13.07
CA CYS A 8 -0.35 -2.89 -11.97
C CYS A 8 -1.61 -3.67 -11.64
N THR A 9 -1.45 -4.72 -10.84
CA THR A 9 -2.55 -5.52 -10.34
C THR A 9 -2.66 -5.30 -8.84
N ILE A 10 -3.83 -4.90 -8.38
CA ILE A 10 -4.07 -4.61 -6.96
C ILE A 10 -5.14 -5.56 -6.45
N GLY A 11 -4.83 -6.26 -5.37
CA GLY A 11 -5.77 -7.18 -4.75
C GLY A 11 -6.83 -6.48 -3.91
N ASN A 12 -7.46 -7.25 -3.04
CA ASN A 12 -8.52 -6.74 -2.16
C ASN A 12 -7.93 -6.24 -0.85
N ARG A 13 -8.58 -5.24 -0.26
CA ARG A 13 -8.19 -4.69 1.04
C ARG A 13 -6.74 -4.22 1.02
N VAL A 14 -6.44 -3.35 0.07
CA VAL A 14 -5.12 -2.75 -0.05
C VAL A 14 -5.23 -1.28 0.27
N LEU A 15 -4.38 -0.81 1.17
CA LEU A 15 -4.30 0.61 1.50
C LEU A 15 -3.05 1.18 0.86
N VAL A 16 -3.23 2.19 0.03
CA VAL A 16 -2.13 2.85 -0.66
C VAL A 16 -2.03 4.29 -0.17
N GLY A 17 -0.93 4.61 0.46
CA GLY A 17 -0.74 5.93 1.05
C GLY A 17 -0.54 7.03 0.02
N ILE A 18 -0.76 8.26 0.46
CA ILE A 18 -0.65 9.43 -0.40
C ILE A 18 0.74 9.51 -1.02
N GLY A 19 0.80 9.80 -2.30
CA GLY A 19 2.06 9.97 -3.00
C GLY A 19 2.78 8.68 -3.35
N ALA A 20 2.19 7.53 -3.03
CA ALA A 20 2.81 6.27 -3.42
C ALA A 20 2.68 6.04 -4.92
N ILE A 21 3.64 5.32 -5.47
CA ILE A 21 3.68 5.02 -6.89
C ILE A 21 3.83 3.52 -7.05
N VAL A 22 2.93 2.92 -7.84
CA VAL A 22 2.98 1.48 -8.14
C VAL A 22 3.14 1.34 -9.65
N LEU A 23 4.24 0.78 -10.08
CA LEU A 23 4.63 0.82 -11.47
C LEU A 23 4.23 -0.44 -12.24
N ASP A 24 4.50 -0.43 -13.55
CA ASP A 24 3.99 -1.44 -14.47
C ASP A 24 4.37 -2.86 -14.06
N GLY A 25 3.39 -3.74 -14.15
CA GLY A 25 3.61 -5.15 -13.89
C GLY A 25 3.75 -5.51 -12.42
N ALA A 26 3.68 -4.54 -11.51
CA ALA A 26 3.71 -4.84 -10.10
C ALA A 26 2.42 -5.57 -9.71
N VAL A 27 2.53 -6.46 -8.74
CA VAL A 27 1.39 -7.21 -8.22
C VAL A 27 1.32 -6.98 -6.73
N VAL A 28 0.21 -6.44 -6.26
CA VAL A 28 -0.01 -6.20 -4.84
C VAL A 28 -1.11 -7.15 -4.39
N GLU A 29 -0.74 -8.09 -3.53
CA GLU A 29 -1.69 -9.09 -3.06
C GLU A 29 -2.63 -8.50 -2.01
N ASP A 30 -3.55 -9.33 -1.51
CA ASP A 30 -4.56 -8.86 -0.56
C ASP A 30 -3.96 -8.44 0.77
N ASP A 31 -4.65 -7.54 1.47
CA ASP A 31 -4.32 -7.14 2.83
C ASP A 31 -2.93 -6.52 2.95
N VAL A 32 -2.55 -5.74 1.96
CA VAL A 32 -1.26 -5.06 1.93
C VAL A 32 -1.46 -3.58 2.23
N MET A 33 -0.53 -3.01 2.98
CA MET A 33 -0.48 -1.57 3.19
C MET A 33 0.81 -1.03 2.58
N ILE A 34 0.68 0.04 1.83
CA ILE A 34 1.82 0.73 1.22
C ILE A 34 1.88 2.13 1.80
N ALA A 35 2.99 2.45 2.45
CA ALA A 35 3.13 3.73 3.13
C ALA A 35 3.21 4.89 2.14
N ALA A 36 2.85 6.07 2.61
CA ALA A 36 2.88 7.27 1.79
C ALA A 36 4.27 7.50 1.20
N GLY A 37 4.30 7.97 -0.02
CA GLY A 37 5.54 8.32 -0.69
C GLY A 37 6.39 7.15 -1.14
N SER A 38 5.89 5.94 -0.99
CA SER A 38 6.66 4.74 -1.37
C SER A 38 6.60 4.50 -2.87
N VAL A 39 7.59 3.79 -3.39
CA VAL A 39 7.64 3.44 -4.80
C VAL A 39 7.75 1.93 -4.93
N VAL A 40 6.78 1.33 -5.61
CA VAL A 40 6.80 -0.09 -5.93
C VAL A 40 7.31 -0.23 -7.36
N PRO A 41 8.51 -0.80 -7.54
CA PRO A 41 9.12 -0.88 -8.86
C PRO A 41 8.34 -1.78 -9.82
N PRO A 42 8.62 -1.67 -11.11
CA PRO A 42 7.97 -2.54 -12.10
C PRO A 42 8.21 -4.01 -11.78
N GLY A 43 7.17 -4.81 -11.95
CA GLY A 43 7.26 -6.25 -11.78
C GLY A 43 7.40 -6.74 -10.36
N LYS A 44 7.41 -5.84 -9.38
CA LYS A 44 7.57 -6.23 -7.98
C LYS A 44 6.27 -6.84 -7.46
N ARG A 45 6.40 -7.93 -6.70
CA ARG A 45 5.26 -8.54 -6.04
C ARG A 45 5.29 -8.21 -4.55
N LEU A 46 4.21 -7.65 -4.05
CA LEU A 46 4.04 -7.39 -2.62
C LEU A 46 3.13 -8.46 -2.06
N GLU A 47 3.67 -9.26 -1.18
CA GLU A 47 2.97 -10.43 -0.67
C GLU A 47 1.94 -10.03 0.37
N SER A 48 0.90 -10.82 0.42
CA SER A 48 -0.25 -10.63 1.28
C SER A 48 0.13 -10.35 2.72
N GLY A 49 -0.59 -9.44 3.35
CA GLY A 49 -0.46 -9.17 4.78
C GLY A 49 0.72 -8.32 5.18
N GLY A 50 1.46 -7.72 4.26
CA GLY A 50 2.64 -6.95 4.60
C GLY A 50 2.45 -5.45 4.55
N LEU A 51 3.15 -4.77 5.43
CA LEU A 51 3.32 -3.32 5.35
C LEU A 51 4.62 -3.04 4.61
N TYR A 52 4.52 -2.30 3.53
CA TYR A 52 5.67 -1.98 2.68
C TYR A 52 5.91 -0.48 2.69
N MET A 53 7.16 -0.07 2.73
CA MET A 53 7.50 1.35 2.66
C MET A 53 8.88 1.55 2.07
N GLY A 54 9.11 2.73 1.55
CA GLY A 54 10.39 3.14 1.01
C GLY A 54 10.42 3.24 -0.51
N ASN A 55 11.58 3.55 -1.03
CA ASN A 55 11.85 3.66 -2.47
C ASN A 55 13.23 3.05 -2.75
N PRO A 56 13.30 1.84 -3.28
CA PRO A 56 12.19 0.92 -3.52
C PRO A 56 11.59 0.39 -2.22
N VAL A 57 10.36 -0.07 -2.29
CA VAL A 57 9.68 -0.56 -1.09
C VAL A 57 10.36 -1.79 -0.52
N ARG A 58 10.25 -1.92 0.78
CA ARG A 58 10.65 -3.12 1.51
C ARG A 58 9.56 -3.48 2.48
N ARG A 59 9.42 -4.78 2.74
CA ARG A 59 8.48 -5.24 3.75
C ARG A 59 9.03 -4.86 5.12
N VAL A 60 8.26 -4.11 5.86
CA VAL A 60 8.68 -3.61 7.17
C VAL A 60 8.20 -4.54 8.27
N ARG A 61 6.95 -4.95 8.20
CA ARG A 61 6.34 -5.83 9.17
C ARG A 61 5.02 -6.35 8.62
N GLU A 62 4.38 -7.22 9.36
CA GLU A 62 3.04 -7.65 9.02
C GLU A 62 2.03 -6.56 9.39
N VAL A 63 0.97 -6.50 8.61
CA VAL A 63 -0.18 -5.65 8.93
C VAL A 63 -0.90 -6.30 10.11
N THR A 64 -1.22 -5.50 11.13
CA THR A 64 -1.90 -6.04 12.31
C THR A 64 -3.37 -6.26 12.03
N GLU A 65 -4.03 -7.06 12.89
CA GLU A 65 -5.46 -7.28 12.74
C GLU A 65 -6.24 -5.99 12.88
N ALA A 66 -5.82 -5.11 13.78
CA ALA A 66 -6.48 -3.82 13.93
C ALA A 66 -6.35 -2.98 12.66
N GLU A 67 -5.21 -3.02 12.02
CA GLU A 67 -5.01 -2.30 10.76
C GLU A 67 -5.87 -2.88 9.65
N LYS A 68 -5.93 -4.20 9.54
CA LYS A 68 -6.77 -4.84 8.54
C LYS A 68 -8.23 -4.47 8.71
N ALA A 69 -8.68 -4.34 9.95
CA ALA A 69 -10.07 -3.99 10.22
C ALA A 69 -10.42 -2.59 9.74
N ARG A 70 -9.42 -1.72 9.58
CA ARG A 70 -9.66 -0.37 9.09
C ARG A 70 -9.65 -0.25 7.58
N ILE A 71 -9.23 -1.28 6.88
CA ILE A 71 -9.22 -1.26 5.41
C ILE A 71 -10.58 -1.73 4.93
N PRO A 72 -11.30 -0.92 4.14
CA PRO A 72 -12.60 -1.33 3.64
C PRO A 72 -12.51 -2.62 2.85
N THR A 73 -13.52 -3.47 2.99
CA THR A 73 -13.52 -4.78 2.35
C THR A 73 -14.28 -4.81 1.04
N MET A 74 -14.97 -3.74 0.72
CA MET A 74 -15.69 -3.65 -0.53
C MET A 74 -14.82 -2.98 -1.54
N ALA A 75 -14.86 -3.05 -2.69
CA ALA A 75 -14.17 -2.25 -3.70
C ALA A 75 -12.71 -2.54 -3.87
N GLY A 76 -12.22 -3.64 -3.90
CA GLY A 76 -10.88 -3.93 -4.32
C GLY A 76 -9.78 -3.29 -3.46
N PHE A 77 -9.52 -2.03 -3.61
CA PHE A 77 -8.50 -1.36 -2.82
C PHE A 77 -9.02 -0.05 -2.27
N TYR A 78 -8.33 0.45 -1.26
CA TYR A 78 -8.67 1.69 -0.59
C TYR A 78 -7.47 2.62 -0.61
N ILE A 79 -7.69 3.85 -1.04
CA ILE A 79 -6.63 4.85 -1.07
C ILE A 79 -6.79 5.74 0.14
N ASP A 80 -5.76 5.77 0.97
CA ASP A 80 -5.74 6.60 2.16
C ASP A 80 -5.58 8.06 1.77
N LEU A 81 -6.57 8.85 2.08
CA LEU A 81 -6.54 10.26 1.74
C LEU A 81 -5.92 11.09 2.84
N LYS A 82 -6.28 10.87 4.08
CA LYS A 82 -5.63 11.60 5.15
C LYS A 82 -5.77 10.96 6.52
N ASP A 83 -6.96 10.52 6.89
CA ASP A 83 -7.16 10.01 8.24
C ASP A 83 -6.38 8.75 8.49
N GLU A 84 -6.43 7.81 7.55
CA GLU A 84 -5.65 6.59 7.66
C GLU A 84 -4.16 6.88 7.62
N TYR A 85 -3.77 7.85 6.81
CA TYR A 85 -2.38 8.23 6.72
C TYR A 85 -1.81 8.69 8.06
N ARG A 86 -2.59 9.36 8.86
CA ARG A 86 -2.14 9.80 10.18
C ARG A 86 -1.89 8.65 11.12
N ASP A 87 -2.56 7.53 10.89
CA ASP A 87 -2.45 6.37 11.75
C ASP A 87 -1.25 5.51 11.40
N LEU A 88 -0.64 5.76 10.26
CA LEU A 88 0.56 5.03 9.87
C LEU A 88 1.79 5.73 10.42
N PRO A 89 2.83 4.97 10.76
CA PRO A 89 4.10 5.61 11.09
C PRO A 89 4.53 6.47 9.92
N PRO A 90 5.00 7.67 10.15
CA PRO A 90 5.46 8.48 9.04
C PRO A 90 6.54 7.73 8.28
N PRO A 91 6.52 7.79 6.95
CA PRO A 91 7.65 7.29 6.21
C PRO A 91 8.86 8.07 6.70
N ALA A 92 10.00 7.46 6.59
CA ALA A 92 11.20 8.10 7.07
C ALA A 92 11.34 9.42 6.36
N ALA A 93 10.79 10.36 6.72
CA ALA A 93 10.87 11.65 6.03
C ALA A 93 11.19 12.67 7.02
#